data_6331bec045f89ece8e90cd96cfbf7bc1
#
_entry.id   6331bec045f89ece8e90cd96cfbf7bc1
#
_cell.length_a   1.000
_cell.length_b   1.000
_cell.length_c   1.000
_cell.angle_alpha   90.00
_cell.angle_beta   90.00
_cell.angle_gamma   90.00
#
_symmetry.space_group_name_H-M   'P 1'
#
loop_
_entity.id
_entity.type
_entity.pdbx_description
1 polymer ?
#
loop_
_entity_poly.entity_id
_entity_poly.type
_entity_poly.pdbx_seq_one_letter_code
_entity_poly.pdbx_strand_id
1 'polypeptide(L)' 'MEIGQIIKERYEITQLLGEGGMSFVYKAIDKQLQRTVAIKTLKPVYVEQEKFVERFK' A
#
# COMPACT_ATOMS: atom_id res chain seq x y z
N MET A 1 1.35 8.10 -0.83
CA MET A 1 0.40 7.58 0.18
C MET A 1 0.80 8.07 1.54
N GLU A 2 -0.18 8.28 2.36
CA GLU A 2 0.05 8.80 3.70
C GLU A 2 -0.54 7.86 4.72
N ILE A 3 0.07 7.84 5.89
CA ILE A 3 -0.45 7.06 6.99
C ILE A 3 -1.84 7.59 7.33
N GLY A 4 -2.79 6.69 7.49
CA GLY A 4 -4.17 7.05 7.76
C GLY A 4 -5.01 7.21 6.52
N GLN A 5 -4.41 7.24 5.37
CA GLN A 5 -5.16 7.35 4.13
C GLN A 5 -5.89 6.04 3.85
N ILE A 6 -7.11 6.16 3.34
CA ILE A 6 -7.89 4.98 2.96
C ILE A 6 -8.00 4.98 1.44
N ILE A 7 -7.56 3.89 0.83
CA ILE A 7 -7.62 3.78 -0.61
C ILE A 7 -8.66 2.77 -1.01
N LYS A 8 -9.32 3.04 -2.13
CA LYS A 8 -10.38 2.20 -2.66
C LYS A 8 -11.46 1.93 -1.63
N GLU A 9 -11.59 2.85 -0.67
CA GLU A 9 -12.58 2.74 0.40
C GLU A 9 -12.49 1.42 1.14
N ARG A 10 -11.29 0.87 1.20
CA ARG A 10 -11.13 -0.46 1.75
C ARG A 10 -9.85 -0.63 2.56
N TYR A 11 -8.75 -0.08 2.08
CA TYR A 11 -7.45 -0.32 2.70
C TYR A 11 -6.99 0.92 3.45
N GLU A 12 -6.77 0.78 4.71
CA GLU A 12 -6.28 1.88 5.53
C GLU A 12 -4.78 1.72 5.72
N ILE A 13 -4.02 2.69 5.28
CA ILE A 13 -2.57 2.68 5.39
C ILE A 13 -2.19 2.93 6.82
N THR A 14 -1.43 2.02 7.42
CA THR A 14 -1.07 2.15 8.81
C THR A 14 0.41 2.38 9.03
N GLN A 15 1.25 1.97 8.09
CA GLN A 15 2.68 2.03 8.34
C GLN A 15 3.43 1.93 7.03
N LEU A 16 4.56 2.61 6.95
CA LEU A 16 5.49 2.41 5.85
C LEU A 16 6.44 1.29 6.25
N LEU A 17 6.43 0.20 5.52
CA LEU A 17 7.27 -0.93 5.84
C LEU A 17 8.65 -0.83 5.21
N GLY A 18 8.74 -0.22 4.04
CA GLY A 18 10.03 -0.13 3.40
C GLY A 18 10.00 0.77 2.20
N GLU A 19 11.18 1.15 1.76
CA GLU A 19 11.34 1.99 0.61
C GLU A 19 12.54 1.51 -0.17
N GLY A 20 12.33 1.18 -1.43
CA GLY A 20 13.43 0.83 -2.31
C GLY A 20 13.70 1.96 -3.28
N GLY A 21 14.57 1.70 -4.24
CA GLY A 21 14.88 2.70 -5.23
C GLY A 21 13.71 3.04 -6.11
N MET A 22 12.80 2.11 -6.32
CA MET A 22 11.73 2.27 -7.28
C MET A 22 10.35 2.24 -6.65
N SER A 23 10.23 1.86 -5.39
CA SER A 23 8.91 1.66 -4.83
C SER A 23 8.89 1.87 -3.33
N PHE A 24 7.67 2.01 -2.82
CA PHE A 24 7.40 1.99 -1.40
C PHE A 24 6.56 0.75 -1.10
N VAL A 25 6.69 0.25 0.12
CA VAL A 25 5.84 -0.84 0.59
C VAL A 25 5.18 -0.38 1.87
N TYR A 26 3.87 -0.41 1.89
CA TYR A 26 3.09 0.03 3.03
C TYR A 26 2.35 -1.14 3.64
N LYS A 27 2.16 -1.06 4.94
CA LYS A 27 1.26 -1.96 5.63
C LYS A 27 -0.11 -1.31 5.68
N ALA A 28 -1.13 -2.08 5.42
CA ALA A 28 -2.48 -1.57 5.44
C ALA A 28 -3.41 -2.61 6.03
N ILE A 29 -4.55 -2.15 6.50
CA ILE A 29 -5.60 -3.02 6.99
C ILE A 29 -6.67 -3.09 5.92
N ASP A 30 -6.99 -4.30 5.51
CA ASP A 30 -8.12 -4.54 4.64
C ASP A 30 -9.37 -4.50 5.53
N LYS A 31 -10.09 -3.42 5.47
CA LYS A 31 -11.21 -3.24 6.37
C LYS A 31 -12.39 -4.13 6.03
N GLN A 32 -12.45 -4.60 4.82
CA GLN A 32 -13.54 -5.46 4.40
C GLN A 32 -13.34 -6.88 4.89
N LEU A 33 -12.12 -7.38 4.82
CA LEU A 33 -11.81 -8.73 5.25
C LEU A 33 -11.10 -8.74 6.60
N GLN A 34 -10.80 -7.58 7.14
CA GLN A 34 -10.20 -7.41 8.45
C GLN A 34 -8.90 -8.16 8.58
N ARG A 35 -8.01 -7.92 7.65
CA ARG A 35 -6.71 -8.55 7.71
C ARG A 35 -5.64 -7.59 7.17
N THR A 36 -4.41 -7.87 7.53
CA THR A 36 -3.28 -7.06 7.13
C THR A 36 -2.86 -7.41 5.72
N VAL A 37 -2.56 -6.40 4.94
CA VAL A 37 -2.05 -6.59 3.58
C VAL A 37 -0.85 -5.70 3.41
N ALA A 38 -0.06 -5.98 2.39
CA ALA A 38 1.00 -5.10 1.96
C ALA A 38 0.59 -4.45 0.65
N ILE A 39 0.87 -3.17 0.54
CA ILE A 39 0.61 -2.45 -0.69
C ILE A 39 1.92 -1.92 -1.19
N LYS A 40 2.28 -2.34 -2.39
CA LYS A 40 3.50 -1.89 -3.03
C LYS A 40 3.13 -0.90 -4.10
N THR A 41 3.74 0.26 -4.07
CA THR A 41 3.44 1.29 -5.05
C THR A 41 4.75 1.82 -5.61
N LEU A 42 4.79 2.02 -6.91
CA LEU A 42 5.97 2.54 -7.56
C LEU A 42 6.09 4.03 -7.30
N LYS A 43 7.31 4.50 -7.21
CA LYS A 43 7.55 5.93 -7.08
C LYS A 43 7.10 6.64 -8.35
N PRO A 44 6.66 7.88 -8.23
CA PRO A 44 6.06 8.57 -9.37
C PRO A 44 6.95 8.65 -10.60
N VAL A 45 8.26 8.65 -10.42
CA VAL A 45 9.12 8.75 -11.59
C VAL A 45 9.14 7.49 -12.42
N TYR A 46 8.62 6.39 -11.88
CA TYR A 46 8.66 5.11 -12.59
C TYR A 46 7.30 4.61 -12.98
N VAL A 47 6.25 5.33 -12.66
CA VAL A 47 4.94 4.75 -12.81
C VAL A 47 4.09 5.56 -13.75
N GLU A 48 3.35 4.88 -14.58
CA GLU A 48 2.29 5.50 -15.33
C GLU A 48 0.96 5.19 -14.71
N GLN A 49 0.87 4.10 -14.00
CA GLN A 49 -0.30 3.79 -13.23
C GLN A 49 0.11 2.85 -12.13
N GLU A 50 -0.59 2.92 -11.04
CA GLU A 50 -0.21 2.16 -9.87
C GLU A 50 -0.80 0.78 -9.91
N LYS A 51 0.02 -0.19 -9.56
CA LYS A 51 -0.39 -1.57 -9.47
C LYS A 51 0.27 -2.16 -8.28
N PHE A 52 -0.50 -2.60 -7.30
CA PHE A 52 0.22 -2.72 -6.10
C PHE A 52 -0.31 -3.57 -5.01
N VAL A 53 -1.33 -4.27 -5.11
CA VAL A 53 -1.81 -4.92 -3.91
C VAL A 53 -1.32 -6.34 -3.83
N GLU A 54 -0.61 -6.65 -2.76
CA GLU A 54 -0.23 -8.00 -2.45
C GLU A 54 -0.68 -8.30 -1.05
N ARG A 55 -1.19 -9.47 -0.84
CA ARG A 55 -1.68 -9.83 0.46
C ARG A 55 -0.71 -10.66 1.20
N PHE A 56 -0.58 -10.32 2.47
CA PHE A 56 0.21 -11.12 3.38
C PHE A 56 -0.72 -12.06 4.11
N LYS A 57 -0.23 -13.19 4.36
CA LYS A 57 -1.00 -14.17 5.09
C LYS A 57 -0.47 -14.38 6.46
#